data_343f583a6fab6f13015a4ac929b0292f
#
_entry.id   343f583a6fab6f13015a4ac929b0292f
#
_cell.length_a   1.000
_cell.length_b   1.000
_cell.length_c   1.000
_cell.angle_alpha   90.00
_cell.angle_beta   90.00
_cell.angle_gamma   90.00
#
_symmetry.space_group_name_H-M   'P 1'
#
loop_
_entity.id
_entity.type
_entity.pdbx_description
1 polymer ?
#
loop_
_entity_poly.entity_id
_entity_poly.type
_entity_poly.pdbx_seq_one_letter_code
_entity_poly.pdbx_strand_id
1 'polypeptide(L)'
;MKHLFCVAFALAAMTVSAKDNYDYVDPFIGTTNYSVCNPGAVMPHGLMSVVPFNVMGSDLNRYDKDKQWWSAPYEYTNKFFTGFAHVTLSGVGCPEMGSVLVMPTTGAVEADCSKYGSEYEAEKASPGYYSVRLKKYGIGCEVTSTMRSSCERFTFPAGQG
;
A
#
# COMPACT_ATOMS: atom_id res chain seq x y z
N MET A 1 54.51 4.07 11.32
CA MET A 1 53.30 4.77 11.80
C MET A 1 52.58 5.57 10.68
N LYS A 2 53.27 6.28 9.76
CA LYS A 2 52.64 7.07 8.69
C LYS A 2 51.81 6.24 7.71
N HIS A 3 52.23 5.02 7.38
CA HIS A 3 51.50 4.14 6.46
C HIS A 3 50.25 3.48 7.07
N LEU A 4 50.21 3.31 8.39
CA LEU A 4 49.06 2.75 9.10
C LEU A 4 47.86 3.76 9.11
N PHE A 5 48.19 5.06 9.22
CA PHE A 5 47.17 6.11 9.15
C PHE A 5 46.51 6.23 7.77
N CYS A 6 47.27 6.08 6.68
CA CYS A 6 46.74 6.12 5.33
C CYS A 6 45.80 4.95 5.03
N VAL A 7 46.10 3.74 5.52
CA VAL A 7 45.27 2.56 5.35
C VAL A 7 43.95 2.69 6.12
N ALA A 8 43.99 3.21 7.36
CA ALA A 8 42.79 3.45 8.17
C ALA A 8 41.87 4.51 7.53
N PHE A 9 42.42 5.53 6.90
CA PHE A 9 41.65 6.57 6.21
C PHE A 9 41.05 6.05 4.91
N ALA A 10 41.70 5.18 4.16
CA ALA A 10 41.18 4.53 2.98
C ALA A 10 40.04 3.54 3.27
N LEU A 11 40.10 2.81 4.41
CA LEU A 11 39.00 1.93 4.84
C LEU A 11 37.76 2.74 5.30
N ALA A 12 37.94 3.88 5.91
CA ALA A 12 36.82 4.73 6.35
C ALA A 12 36.07 5.40 5.16
N ALA A 13 36.74 5.58 4.02
CA ALA A 13 36.14 6.15 2.83
C ALA A 13 35.24 5.16 2.04
N MET A 14 35.27 3.86 2.37
CA MET A 14 34.48 2.84 1.67
C MET A 14 33.06 2.64 2.22
N THR A 15 32.63 3.39 3.22
CA THR A 15 31.30 3.21 3.86
C THR A 15 30.27 4.25 3.45
N VAL A 16 30.54 5.08 2.46
CA VAL A 16 29.50 5.96 1.91
C VAL A 16 28.69 5.15 0.89
N SER A 17 27.66 4.45 1.39
CA SER A 17 26.63 3.89 0.53
C SER A 17 25.83 5.07 -0.03
N ALA A 18 25.95 5.30 -1.32
CA ALA A 18 25.03 6.20 -2.02
C ALA A 18 23.61 5.61 -1.88
N LYS A 19 22.62 6.45 -1.55
CA LYS A 19 21.22 6.04 -1.63
C LYS A 19 20.90 5.61 -3.05
N ASP A 20 20.19 4.50 -3.18
CA ASP A 20 19.67 4.06 -4.47
C ASP A 20 18.58 5.05 -4.94
N ASN A 21 18.43 5.24 -6.25
CA ASN A 21 17.35 6.06 -6.82
C ASN A 21 15.95 5.60 -6.36
N TYR A 22 15.82 4.34 -6.03
CA TYR A 22 14.63 3.74 -5.41
C TYR A 22 14.20 4.45 -4.12
N ASP A 23 15.15 4.87 -3.29
CA ASP A 23 14.89 5.50 -1.98
C ASP A 23 14.31 6.93 -2.10
N TYR A 24 14.34 7.51 -3.30
CA TYR A 24 13.78 8.84 -3.56
C TYR A 24 12.35 8.81 -4.10
N VAL A 25 11.79 7.64 -4.37
CA VAL A 25 10.43 7.49 -4.86
C VAL A 25 9.45 7.47 -3.69
N ASP A 26 8.54 8.42 -3.65
CA ASP A 26 7.42 8.45 -2.70
C ASP A 26 6.10 8.09 -3.41
N PRO A 27 5.57 6.86 -3.24
CA PRO A 27 4.33 6.42 -3.86
C PRO A 27 3.08 7.14 -3.36
N PHE A 28 3.15 7.92 -2.28
CA PHE A 28 2.02 8.70 -1.78
C PHE A 28 1.82 10.03 -2.51
N ILE A 29 2.77 10.46 -3.34
CA ILE A 29 2.60 11.66 -4.17
C ILE A 29 1.42 11.47 -5.12
N GLY A 30 0.50 12.46 -5.12
CA GLY A 30 -0.69 12.44 -5.97
C GLY A 30 -1.83 11.54 -5.47
N THR A 31 -1.86 11.15 -4.20
CA THR A 31 -2.90 10.30 -3.61
C THR A 31 -3.95 11.07 -2.80
N THR A 32 -4.00 12.41 -2.90
CA THR A 32 -4.96 13.28 -2.21
C THR A 32 -5.75 14.14 -3.20
N ASN A 33 -6.86 14.72 -2.74
CA ASN A 33 -7.60 15.77 -3.45
C ASN A 33 -8.03 15.39 -4.88
N TYR A 34 -8.78 14.31 -5.02
CA TYR A 34 -9.22 13.77 -6.32
C TYR A 34 -8.08 13.25 -7.19
N SER A 35 -6.99 12.86 -6.57
CA SER A 35 -5.88 12.28 -7.29
C SER A 35 -6.28 10.98 -7.99
N VAL A 36 -5.53 10.65 -9.01
CA VAL A 36 -5.71 9.41 -9.79
C VAL A 36 -4.58 8.41 -9.51
N CYS A 37 -3.78 8.70 -8.48
CA CYS A 37 -2.65 7.86 -8.06
C CYS A 37 -3.02 7.03 -6.84
N ASN A 38 -2.33 5.91 -6.65
CA ASN A 38 -2.43 5.07 -5.46
C ASN A 38 -1.04 4.54 -5.06
N PRO A 39 -0.83 4.22 -3.78
CA PRO A 39 0.46 3.73 -3.27
C PRO A 39 0.62 2.22 -3.41
N GLY A 40 -0.23 1.54 -4.16
CA GLY A 40 -0.26 0.09 -4.26
C GLY A 40 0.99 -0.53 -4.89
N ALA A 41 1.14 -1.83 -4.69
CA ALA A 41 2.19 -2.60 -5.32
C ALA A 41 1.85 -2.84 -6.80
N VAL A 42 2.64 -2.25 -7.69
CA VAL A 42 2.51 -2.40 -9.13
C VAL A 42 3.90 -2.40 -9.78
N MET A 43 4.08 -3.25 -10.79
CA MET A 43 5.27 -3.22 -11.64
C MET A 43 5.02 -2.30 -12.85
N PRO A 44 6.00 -1.54 -13.31
CA PRO A 44 5.87 -0.74 -14.51
C PRO A 44 5.37 -1.60 -15.69
N HIS A 45 4.27 -1.16 -16.33
CA HIS A 45 3.57 -1.88 -17.40
C HIS A 45 3.06 -3.29 -17.02
N GLY A 46 2.95 -3.59 -15.72
CA GLY A 46 2.37 -4.84 -15.23
C GLY A 46 0.84 -4.83 -15.35
N LEU A 47 0.26 -6.00 -15.63
CA LEU A 47 -1.19 -6.21 -15.56
C LEU A 47 -1.66 -6.24 -14.09
N MET A 48 -0.86 -6.86 -13.21
CA MET A 48 -1.21 -7.02 -11.81
C MET A 48 -0.90 -5.74 -11.02
N SER A 49 -1.91 -5.27 -10.31
CA SER A 49 -1.78 -4.27 -9.25
C SER A 49 -2.46 -4.77 -7.98
N VAL A 50 -1.90 -4.48 -6.83
CA VAL A 50 -2.53 -4.70 -5.52
C VAL A 50 -2.58 -3.37 -4.80
N VAL A 51 -3.76 -2.82 -4.65
CA VAL A 51 -3.97 -1.44 -4.22
C VAL A 51 -4.80 -1.42 -2.94
N PRO A 52 -4.40 -0.63 -1.92
CA PRO A 52 -5.26 -0.42 -0.76
C PRO A 52 -6.57 0.25 -1.18
N PHE A 53 -7.69 -0.22 -0.62
CA PHE A 53 -9.02 0.30 -0.89
C PHE A 53 -9.58 0.96 0.37
N ASN A 54 -9.77 2.27 0.34
CA ASN A 54 -10.20 3.05 1.50
C ASN A 54 -11.17 4.20 1.17
N VAL A 55 -11.88 4.13 0.05
CA VAL A 55 -12.82 5.17 -0.36
C VAL A 55 -14.28 4.84 -0.02
N MET A 56 -14.54 3.67 0.54
CA MET A 56 -15.89 3.19 0.92
C MET A 56 -15.87 2.57 2.32
N GLY A 57 -17.05 2.26 2.85
CA GLY A 57 -17.23 1.51 4.10
C GLY A 57 -17.25 2.37 5.36
N SER A 58 -17.04 3.67 5.26
CA SER A 58 -17.17 4.60 6.39
C SER A 58 -17.62 5.97 5.90
N ASP A 59 -18.52 6.61 6.65
CA ASP A 59 -18.96 7.99 6.40
C ASP A 59 -17.82 9.01 6.55
N LEU A 60 -16.74 8.61 7.20
CA LEU A 60 -15.53 9.43 7.33
C LEU A 60 -14.60 9.34 6.12
N ASN A 61 -14.79 8.35 5.26
CA ASN A 61 -14.02 8.21 4.04
C ASN A 61 -14.57 9.13 2.96
N ARG A 62 -13.67 9.81 2.28
CA ARG A 62 -14.03 10.70 1.19
C ARG A 62 -14.31 9.88 -0.06
N TYR A 63 -15.57 9.84 -0.43
CA TYR A 63 -16.04 9.31 -1.71
C TYR A 63 -17.09 10.24 -2.28
N ASP A 64 -16.82 10.82 -3.42
CA ASP A 64 -17.78 11.68 -4.12
C ASP A 64 -18.25 10.97 -5.39
N LYS A 65 -19.38 10.27 -5.28
CA LYS A 65 -19.99 9.52 -6.38
C LYS A 65 -20.51 10.40 -7.52
N ASP A 66 -20.70 11.69 -7.27
CA ASP A 66 -21.19 12.63 -8.28
C ASP A 66 -20.03 13.18 -9.13
N LYS A 67 -18.81 13.01 -8.67
CA LYS A 67 -17.60 13.34 -9.43
C LYS A 67 -17.05 12.11 -10.12
N GLN A 68 -17.59 11.83 -11.30
CA GLN A 68 -17.32 10.63 -12.10
C GLN A 68 -15.87 10.37 -12.50
N TRP A 69 -14.99 11.29 -12.26
CA TRP A 69 -13.55 11.15 -12.54
C TRP A 69 -12.70 10.64 -11.37
N TRP A 70 -13.32 10.38 -10.25
CA TRP A 70 -12.64 9.80 -9.13
C TRP A 70 -12.44 8.31 -9.35
N SER A 71 -11.30 7.94 -9.88
CA SER A 71 -11.00 6.55 -10.25
C SER A 71 -10.04 5.86 -9.30
N ALA A 72 -9.45 6.60 -8.34
CA ALA A 72 -8.52 5.98 -7.41
C ALA A 72 -9.29 5.22 -6.31
N PRO A 73 -8.92 3.97 -6.04
CA PRO A 73 -9.47 3.20 -4.93
C PRO A 73 -8.94 3.66 -3.56
N TYR A 74 -8.03 4.60 -3.54
CA TYR A 74 -7.31 5.07 -2.37
C TYR A 74 -7.30 6.61 -2.29
N GLU A 75 -7.50 7.13 -1.07
CA GLU A 75 -7.32 8.54 -0.73
C GLU A 75 -6.52 8.63 0.57
N TYR A 76 -5.41 9.36 0.57
CA TYR A 76 -4.42 9.40 1.66
C TYR A 76 -4.98 9.84 3.01
N THR A 77 -5.96 10.78 3.01
CA THR A 77 -6.56 11.30 4.23
C THR A 77 -7.58 10.35 4.86
N ASN A 78 -8.09 9.38 4.10
CA ASN A 78 -9.00 8.36 4.61
C ASN A 78 -8.26 7.36 5.50
N LYS A 79 -8.89 6.95 6.59
CA LYS A 79 -8.25 6.05 7.58
C LYS A 79 -9.07 4.79 7.88
N PHE A 80 -10.02 4.46 7.01
CA PHE A 80 -10.81 3.24 7.11
C PHE A 80 -10.58 2.36 5.87
N PHE A 81 -9.91 1.24 6.10
CA PHE A 81 -9.48 0.29 5.08
C PHE A 81 -10.51 -0.84 4.92
N THR A 82 -10.83 -1.18 3.69
CA THR A 82 -11.84 -2.21 3.37
C THR A 82 -11.30 -3.36 2.52
N GLY A 83 -10.03 -3.33 2.14
CA GLY A 83 -9.39 -4.45 1.46
C GLY A 83 -8.27 -4.05 0.52
N PHE A 84 -7.70 -5.06 -0.14
CA PHE A 84 -6.77 -4.91 -1.25
C PHE A 84 -7.50 -5.18 -2.56
N ALA A 85 -7.57 -4.18 -3.43
CA ALA A 85 -8.12 -4.29 -4.76
C ALA A 85 -7.07 -4.78 -5.76
N HIS A 86 -7.45 -5.73 -6.62
CA HIS A 86 -6.55 -6.33 -7.61
C HIS A 86 -6.97 -5.93 -9.02
N VAL A 87 -5.98 -5.70 -9.89
CA VAL A 87 -6.19 -5.34 -11.30
C VAL A 87 -7.09 -4.11 -11.42
N THR A 88 -6.76 -3.06 -10.68
CA THR A 88 -7.46 -1.78 -10.76
C THR A 88 -6.98 -0.98 -11.98
N LEU A 89 -7.90 -0.24 -12.58
CA LEU A 89 -7.53 0.78 -13.55
C LEU A 89 -6.73 1.90 -12.88
N SER A 90 -5.86 2.53 -13.62
CA SER A 90 -5.13 3.72 -13.20
C SER A 90 -5.49 4.91 -14.09
N GLY A 91 -5.50 6.11 -13.51
CA GLY A 91 -5.88 7.32 -14.21
C GLY A 91 -7.34 7.73 -13.97
N VAL A 92 -7.83 8.66 -14.76
CA VAL A 92 -9.20 9.20 -14.64
C VAL A 92 -10.22 8.18 -15.17
N GLY A 93 -11.24 7.91 -14.38
CA GLY A 93 -12.30 6.95 -14.77
C GLY A 93 -13.32 6.75 -13.65
N CYS A 94 -13.96 5.60 -13.64
CA CYS A 94 -14.87 5.22 -12.57
C CYS A 94 -14.09 4.58 -11.41
N PRO A 95 -14.37 4.94 -10.17
CA PRO A 95 -13.79 4.23 -9.01
C PRO A 95 -14.32 2.79 -9.02
N GLU A 96 -13.42 1.85 -8.86
CA GLU A 96 -13.76 0.43 -8.86
C GLU A 96 -12.89 -0.34 -7.86
N MET A 97 -13.43 -1.45 -7.39
CA MET A 97 -12.72 -2.34 -6.46
C MET A 97 -11.71 -3.26 -7.17
N GLY A 98 -11.54 -3.10 -8.48
CA GLY A 98 -10.78 -4.03 -9.30
C GLY A 98 -11.54 -5.33 -9.54
N SER A 99 -10.84 -6.35 -10.05
CA SER A 99 -11.43 -7.65 -10.33
C SER A 99 -11.69 -8.50 -9.10
N VAL A 100 -10.89 -8.33 -8.04
CA VAL A 100 -11.00 -9.05 -6.76
C VAL A 100 -10.64 -8.10 -5.63
N LEU A 101 -11.45 -8.12 -4.57
CA LEU A 101 -11.14 -7.43 -3.31
C LEU A 101 -10.84 -8.48 -2.23
N VAL A 102 -9.66 -8.39 -1.62
CA VAL A 102 -9.23 -9.30 -0.54
C VAL A 102 -9.10 -8.52 0.76
N MET A 103 -9.75 -9.00 1.82
CA MET A 103 -9.64 -8.42 3.16
C MET A 103 -9.37 -9.52 4.18
N PRO A 104 -8.20 -9.54 4.84
CA PRO A 104 -7.94 -10.48 5.92
C PRO A 104 -8.73 -10.06 7.16
N THR A 105 -9.44 -11.02 7.74
CA THR A 105 -10.23 -10.82 8.96
C THR A 105 -10.05 -11.99 9.93
N THR A 106 -10.46 -11.81 11.18
CA THR A 106 -10.56 -12.88 12.18
C THR A 106 -11.99 -12.98 12.68
N GLY A 107 -12.41 -14.17 13.11
CA GLY A 107 -13.77 -14.44 13.61
C GLY A 107 -14.78 -14.76 12.52
N ALA A 108 -16.04 -14.39 12.72
CA ALA A 108 -17.11 -14.68 11.78
C ALA A 108 -16.94 -13.89 10.47
N VAL A 109 -17.29 -14.53 9.34
CA VAL A 109 -17.31 -13.87 8.03
C VAL A 109 -18.42 -12.82 7.98
N GLU A 110 -18.06 -11.62 7.58
CA GLU A 110 -18.97 -10.49 7.40
C GLU A 110 -18.82 -9.97 5.97
N ALA A 111 -19.91 -9.69 5.29
CA ALA A 111 -19.92 -9.20 3.91
C ALA A 111 -20.09 -7.67 3.80
N ASP A 112 -20.56 -7.02 4.85
CA ASP A 112 -20.77 -5.58 4.89
C ASP A 112 -19.44 -4.87 5.17
N CYS A 113 -18.95 -4.09 4.20
CA CYS A 113 -17.67 -3.40 4.31
C CYS A 113 -17.61 -2.40 5.47
N SER A 114 -18.72 -1.83 5.87
CA SER A 114 -18.80 -0.95 7.03
C SER A 114 -18.55 -1.68 8.34
N LYS A 115 -18.82 -2.99 8.35
CA LYS A 115 -18.66 -3.86 9.52
C LYS A 115 -17.32 -4.60 9.50
N TYR A 116 -16.88 -5.13 8.35
CA TYR A 116 -15.59 -5.83 8.29
C TYR A 116 -14.40 -4.88 8.14
N GLY A 117 -14.59 -3.67 7.64
CA GLY A 117 -13.52 -2.71 7.48
C GLY A 117 -12.82 -2.37 8.80
N SER A 118 -11.65 -1.79 8.72
CA SER A 118 -10.77 -1.50 9.85
C SER A 118 -10.10 -0.15 9.71
N GLU A 119 -9.98 0.59 10.78
CA GLU A 119 -8.92 1.59 10.86
C GLU A 119 -7.56 0.93 10.69
N TYR A 120 -6.57 1.68 10.21
CA TYR A 120 -5.23 1.16 9.97
C TYR A 120 -4.13 2.13 10.45
N GLU A 121 -2.94 1.59 10.57
CA GLU A 121 -1.74 2.30 11.04
C GLU A 121 -0.48 1.71 10.41
N ALA A 122 0.68 2.32 10.69
CA ALA A 122 1.98 1.85 10.23
C ALA A 122 2.06 1.63 8.71
N GLU A 123 1.33 2.45 7.95
CA GLU A 123 1.29 2.41 6.50
C GLU A 123 2.65 2.77 5.90
N LYS A 124 3.12 1.95 4.96
CA LYS A 124 4.36 2.18 4.22
C LYS A 124 4.18 1.74 2.77
N ALA A 125 4.78 2.51 1.87
CA ALA A 125 4.84 2.19 0.46
C ALA A 125 6.23 2.44 -0.10
N SER A 126 6.61 1.64 -1.07
CA SER A 126 7.77 1.83 -1.93
C SER A 126 7.48 1.20 -3.29
N PRO A 127 8.23 1.49 -4.36
CA PRO A 127 7.95 0.92 -5.67
C PRO A 127 7.79 -0.60 -5.63
N GLY A 128 6.61 -1.11 -6.03
CA GLY A 128 6.29 -2.54 -6.04
C GLY A 128 5.99 -3.18 -4.68
N TYR A 129 5.91 -2.41 -3.60
CA TYR A 129 5.63 -2.91 -2.25
C TYR A 129 4.74 -1.96 -1.47
N TYR A 130 3.79 -2.54 -0.73
CA TYR A 130 2.96 -1.80 0.21
C TYR A 130 2.74 -2.62 1.48
N SER A 131 2.66 -1.97 2.62
CA SER A 131 2.34 -2.61 3.89
C SER A 131 1.50 -1.73 4.80
N VAL A 132 0.68 -2.38 5.64
CA VAL A 132 -0.22 -1.71 6.57
C VAL A 132 -0.57 -2.63 7.74
N ARG A 133 -0.96 -2.08 8.87
CA ARG A 133 -1.50 -2.84 10.01
C ARG A 133 -2.96 -2.49 10.24
N LEU A 134 -3.83 -3.50 10.21
CA LEU A 134 -5.26 -3.38 10.49
C LEU A 134 -5.50 -3.35 12.01
N LYS A 135 -6.00 -2.24 12.54
CA LYS A 135 -6.16 -2.05 13.99
C LYS A 135 -7.19 -2.98 14.60
N LYS A 136 -8.35 -3.14 13.94
CA LYS A 136 -9.45 -3.98 14.41
C LYS A 136 -9.06 -5.43 14.65
N TYR A 137 -8.20 -5.96 13.80
CA TYR A 137 -7.80 -7.36 13.79
C TYR A 137 -6.38 -7.61 14.29
N GLY A 138 -5.58 -6.55 14.43
CA GLY A 138 -4.15 -6.67 14.76
C GLY A 138 -3.31 -7.32 13.67
N ILE A 139 -3.85 -7.44 12.44
CA ILE A 139 -3.21 -8.14 11.32
C ILE A 139 -2.22 -7.20 10.63
N GLY A 140 -0.99 -7.68 10.47
CA GLY A 140 -0.01 -7.06 9.58
C GLY A 140 -0.20 -7.56 8.15
N CYS A 141 -0.28 -6.63 7.20
CA CYS A 141 -0.46 -6.93 5.78
C CYS A 141 0.73 -6.41 5.00
N GLU A 142 1.27 -7.23 4.10
CA GLU A 142 2.34 -6.88 3.18
C GLU A 142 2.00 -7.42 1.80
N VAL A 143 2.13 -6.59 0.79
CA VAL A 143 1.80 -6.98 -0.58
C VAL A 143 2.88 -6.54 -1.56
N THR A 144 3.11 -7.35 -2.56
CA THR A 144 3.99 -7.06 -3.69
C THR A 144 3.40 -7.65 -4.97
N SER A 145 3.86 -7.18 -6.12
CA SER A 145 3.39 -7.67 -7.41
C SER A 145 4.52 -7.96 -8.37
N THR A 146 4.23 -8.82 -9.32
CA THR A 146 5.01 -9.04 -10.54
C THR A 146 4.23 -8.53 -11.75
N MET A 147 4.69 -8.79 -12.95
CA MET A 147 4.00 -8.40 -14.18
C MET A 147 2.58 -8.98 -14.29
N ARG A 148 2.29 -10.16 -13.71
CA ARG A 148 1.03 -10.90 -13.89
C ARG A 148 0.49 -11.57 -12.64
N SER A 149 1.18 -11.48 -11.51
CA SER A 149 0.78 -12.11 -10.25
C SER A 149 1.11 -11.21 -9.07
N SER A 150 0.46 -11.43 -7.95
CA SER A 150 0.75 -10.78 -6.67
C SER A 150 1.16 -11.81 -5.63
N CYS A 151 1.82 -11.34 -4.59
CA CYS A 151 2.09 -12.09 -3.38
C CYS A 151 1.66 -11.24 -2.18
N GLU A 152 0.84 -11.82 -1.32
CA GLU A 152 0.32 -11.18 -0.13
C GLU A 152 0.69 -11.99 1.09
N ARG A 153 1.18 -11.31 2.13
CA ARG A 153 1.49 -11.91 3.41
C ARG A 153 0.67 -11.26 4.50
N PHE A 154 -0.14 -12.06 5.16
CA PHE A 154 -0.95 -11.64 6.32
C PHE A 154 -0.40 -12.28 7.58
N THR A 155 0.02 -11.44 8.53
CA THR A 155 0.53 -11.88 9.83
C THR A 155 -0.55 -11.67 10.87
N PHE A 156 -1.14 -12.76 11.33
CA PHE A 156 -2.20 -12.77 12.33
C PHE A 156 -1.64 -12.71 13.75
N PRO A 157 -2.37 -12.13 14.72
CA PRO A 157 -2.01 -12.20 16.12
C PRO A 157 -1.96 -13.67 16.60
N ALA A 158 -1.09 -13.96 17.56
CA ALA A 158 -1.00 -15.31 18.14
C ALA A 158 -2.35 -15.78 18.70
N GLY A 159 -2.77 -17.00 18.34
CA GLY A 159 -4.01 -17.62 18.80
C GLY A 159 -5.29 -17.20 18.07
N GLN A 160 -5.19 -16.50 16.96
CA GLN A 160 -6.34 -16.04 16.15
C GLN A 160 -6.25 -16.45 14.68
N GLY A 161 -5.53 -17.50 14.36
CA GLY A 161 -5.43 -18.03 13.00
C GLY A 161 -6.32 -19.24 12.79
#